data_a75ffedb8e02193788330c163381dc15
#
_entry.id   a75ffedb8e02193788330c163381dc15
#
_cell.length_a   1.000
_cell.length_b   1.000
_cell.length_c   1.000
_cell.angle_alpha   90.00
_cell.angle_beta   90.00
_cell.angle_gamma   90.00
#
_symmetry.space_group_name_H-M   'P 1'
#
loop_
_entity.id
_entity.type
_entity.pdbx_description
1 polymer ?
#
loop_
_entity_poly.entity_id
_entity_poly.type
_entity_poly.pdbx_seq_one_letter_code
_entity_poly.pdbx_strand_id
1 'polypeptide(L)'
;MITINHPSVQTEGNAVTISYPILQDGHAPRTLSFTVDSRFRDFLNPGRADGALVALLPWISQQGGQVRVLPAISAHLYHFGIRLLSHILTGIGPFLKPVELAGEVHAEVLSPIPGCRIGYGRVPGGGFPVHYRGAGKGGDACHPPVPQ
;
A
#
# COMPACT_ATOMS: atom_id res chain seq x y z
N MET A 1 15.64 14.27 -3.78
CA MET A 1 14.69 13.58 -2.89
C MET A 1 13.29 13.59 -3.51
N ILE A 2 12.49 12.54 -3.27
CA ILE A 2 11.10 12.46 -3.73
C ILE A 2 10.20 12.61 -2.52
N THR A 3 9.08 13.36 -2.65
CA THR A 3 8.10 13.53 -1.57
C THR A 3 6.73 13.09 -2.06
N ILE A 4 6.09 12.17 -1.35
CA ILE A 4 4.70 11.74 -1.57
C ILE A 4 3.82 12.53 -0.59
N ASN A 5 2.94 13.38 -1.13
CA ASN A 5 2.03 14.21 -0.35
C ASN A 5 0.71 13.50 -0.01
N HIS A 6 -0.07 14.15 0.87
CA HIS A 6 -1.42 13.68 1.20
C HIS A 6 -2.30 13.62 -0.04
N PRO A 7 -3.05 12.53 -0.22
CA PRO A 7 -3.91 12.38 -1.39
C PRO A 7 -5.16 13.23 -1.31
N SER A 8 -5.72 13.49 -2.46
CA SER A 8 -7.10 13.95 -2.64
C SER A 8 -7.97 12.83 -3.19
N VAL A 9 -9.25 12.83 -2.84
CA VAL A 9 -10.23 11.87 -3.34
C VAL A 9 -11.33 12.61 -4.07
N GLN A 10 -11.63 12.19 -5.29
CA GLN A 10 -12.69 12.74 -6.13
C GLN A 10 -13.63 11.63 -6.54
N THR A 11 -14.94 11.92 -6.55
CA THR A 11 -15.97 10.97 -7.00
C THR A 11 -16.69 11.58 -8.19
N GLU A 12 -16.68 10.87 -9.31
CA GLU A 12 -17.35 11.28 -10.54
C GLU A 12 -18.21 10.12 -11.04
N GLY A 13 -19.54 10.29 -10.94
CA GLY A 13 -20.48 9.23 -11.31
C GLY A 13 -20.22 7.93 -10.54
N ASN A 14 -19.88 6.88 -11.26
CA ASN A 14 -19.59 5.57 -10.70
C ASN A 14 -18.08 5.29 -10.49
N ALA A 15 -17.25 6.32 -10.56
CA ALA A 15 -15.80 6.21 -10.37
C ALA A 15 -15.32 7.03 -9.17
N VAL A 16 -14.37 6.47 -8.42
CA VAL A 16 -13.66 7.15 -7.34
C VAL A 16 -12.18 7.17 -7.68
N THR A 17 -11.61 8.37 -7.70
CA THR A 17 -10.19 8.59 -7.99
C THR A 17 -9.49 9.10 -6.73
N ILE A 18 -8.42 8.41 -6.32
CA ILE A 18 -7.48 8.87 -5.31
C ILE A 18 -6.21 9.35 -6.02
N SER A 19 -5.75 10.56 -5.70
CA SER A 19 -4.63 11.21 -6.38
C SER A 19 -3.58 11.66 -5.37
N TYR A 20 -2.35 11.20 -5.54
CA TYR A 20 -1.19 11.55 -4.70
C TYR A 20 -0.29 12.53 -5.44
N PRO A 21 -0.17 13.79 -4.98
CA PRO A 21 0.82 14.71 -5.52
C PRO A 21 2.23 14.23 -5.17
N ILE A 22 3.11 14.17 -6.17
CA ILE A 22 4.50 13.75 -6.04
C ILE A 22 5.40 14.93 -6.37
N LEU A 23 6.26 15.29 -5.44
CA LEU A 23 7.28 16.31 -5.64
C LEU A 23 8.65 15.65 -5.75
N GLN A 24 9.45 16.12 -6.68
CA GLN A 24 10.85 15.72 -6.84
C GLN A 24 11.69 16.97 -6.99
N ASP A 25 12.77 17.07 -6.20
CA ASP A 25 13.65 18.23 -6.25
C ASP A 25 14.13 18.49 -7.68
N GLY A 26 13.98 19.74 -8.14
CA GLY A 26 14.39 20.17 -9.48
C GLY A 26 13.48 19.71 -10.64
N HIS A 27 12.34 19.11 -10.36
CA HIS A 27 11.39 18.64 -11.38
C HIS A 27 9.99 19.22 -11.17
N ALA A 28 9.22 19.30 -12.26
CA ALA A 28 7.82 19.69 -12.16
C ALA A 28 7.02 18.68 -11.30
N PRO A 29 6.03 19.15 -10.52
CA PRO A 29 5.13 18.28 -9.76
C PRO A 29 4.46 17.24 -10.67
N ARG A 30 4.31 16.02 -10.15
CA ARG A 30 3.61 14.92 -10.83
C ARG A 30 2.47 14.43 -9.95
N THR A 31 1.57 13.68 -10.51
CA THR A 31 0.46 13.07 -9.76
C THR A 31 0.36 11.60 -10.10
N LEU A 32 0.30 10.76 -9.07
CA LEU A 32 -0.08 9.36 -9.20
C LEU A 32 -1.57 9.24 -8.85
N SER A 33 -2.36 8.70 -9.74
CA SER A 33 -3.80 8.51 -9.50
C SER A 33 -4.21 7.06 -9.70
N PHE A 34 -5.13 6.62 -8.85
CA PHE A 34 -5.81 5.33 -8.97
C PHE A 34 -7.30 5.59 -9.07
N THR A 35 -7.93 5.06 -10.10
CA THR A 35 -9.38 5.14 -10.29
C THR A 35 -9.99 3.76 -10.14
N VAL A 36 -11.02 3.66 -9.32
CA VAL A 36 -11.76 2.42 -9.07
C VAL A 36 -13.26 2.68 -9.21
N ASP A 37 -14.04 1.64 -9.42
CA ASP A 37 -15.51 1.70 -9.37
C ASP A 37 -15.96 2.09 -7.95
N SER A 38 -17.02 2.89 -7.85
CA SER A 38 -17.54 3.43 -6.57
C SER A 38 -17.90 2.36 -5.55
N ARG A 39 -18.28 1.15 -5.99
CA ARG A 39 -18.51 -0.02 -5.11
C ARG A 39 -17.28 -0.43 -4.31
N PHE A 40 -16.08 -0.03 -4.74
CA PHE A 40 -14.82 -0.31 -4.04
C PHE A 40 -14.33 0.86 -3.20
N ARG A 41 -15.12 1.92 -3.05
CA ARG A 41 -14.75 3.13 -2.30
C ARG A 41 -14.26 2.82 -0.88
N ASP A 42 -14.93 1.92 -0.18
CA ASP A 42 -14.63 1.58 1.21
C ASP A 42 -13.29 0.84 1.37
N PHE A 43 -12.72 0.35 0.27
CA PHE A 43 -11.38 -0.25 0.25
C PHE A 43 -10.26 0.78 0.01
N LEU A 44 -10.60 2.00 -0.42
CA LEU A 44 -9.65 3.09 -0.53
C LEU A 44 -9.40 3.68 0.86
N ASN A 45 -8.15 3.77 1.24
CA ASN A 45 -7.76 4.43 2.48
C ASN A 45 -6.98 5.71 2.16
N PRO A 46 -7.63 6.88 2.12
CA PRO A 46 -6.97 8.15 1.80
C PRO A 46 -6.02 8.63 2.91
N GLY A 47 -6.10 8.06 4.11
CA GLY A 47 -5.15 8.35 5.19
C GLY A 47 -3.78 7.72 4.99
N ARG A 48 -3.61 6.82 4.00
CA ARG A 48 -2.40 6.03 3.82
C ARG A 48 -1.83 6.12 2.42
N ALA A 49 -0.51 5.94 2.35
CA ALA A 49 0.23 5.94 1.09
C ALA A 49 0.79 4.56 0.71
N ASP A 50 0.35 3.46 1.32
CA ASP A 50 0.91 2.13 1.06
C ASP A 50 0.92 1.78 -0.43
N GLY A 51 -0.23 1.93 -1.10
CA GLY A 51 -0.37 1.65 -2.53
C GLY A 51 0.49 2.57 -3.40
N ALA A 52 0.51 3.86 -3.08
CA ALA A 52 1.32 4.83 -3.81
C ALA A 52 2.81 4.55 -3.66
N LEU A 53 3.27 4.27 -2.44
CA LEU A 53 4.66 3.98 -2.15
C LEU A 53 5.12 2.71 -2.89
N VAL A 54 4.34 1.62 -2.82
CA VAL A 54 4.67 0.38 -3.51
C VAL A 54 4.70 0.57 -5.03
N ALA A 55 3.73 1.27 -5.60
CA ALA A 55 3.69 1.54 -7.04
C ALA A 55 4.87 2.38 -7.53
N LEU A 56 5.37 3.28 -6.70
CA LEU A 56 6.49 4.17 -7.04
C LEU A 56 7.86 3.59 -6.72
N LEU A 57 7.96 2.47 -5.98
CA LEU A 57 9.24 1.90 -5.55
C LEU A 57 10.27 1.73 -6.67
N PRO A 58 9.93 1.18 -7.85
CA PRO A 58 10.90 1.03 -8.94
C PRO A 58 11.45 2.37 -9.42
N TRP A 59 10.56 3.37 -9.54
CA TRP A 59 10.97 4.71 -9.95
C TRP A 59 11.81 5.41 -8.87
N ILE A 60 11.43 5.33 -7.59
CA ILE A 60 12.18 5.88 -6.46
C ILE A 60 13.59 5.27 -6.42
N SER A 61 13.69 3.94 -6.57
CA SER A 61 14.95 3.20 -6.59
C SER A 61 15.87 3.68 -7.74
N GLN A 62 15.30 3.96 -8.91
CA GLN A 62 16.02 4.50 -10.07
C GLN A 62 16.50 5.94 -9.83
N GLN A 63 15.73 6.76 -9.10
CA GLN A 63 16.04 8.17 -8.83
C GLN A 63 16.95 8.40 -7.62
N GLY A 64 17.56 7.37 -7.08
CA GLY A 64 18.50 7.48 -5.97
C GLY A 64 18.02 6.93 -4.62
N GLY A 65 16.78 6.41 -4.57
CA GLY A 65 16.28 5.64 -3.45
C GLY A 65 15.71 6.44 -2.27
N GLN A 66 15.88 7.75 -2.21
CA GLN A 66 15.39 8.54 -1.08
C GLN A 66 13.97 9.05 -1.30
N VAL A 67 13.07 8.74 -0.36
CA VAL A 67 11.67 9.17 -0.40
C VAL A 67 11.19 9.64 0.96
N ARG A 68 10.46 10.75 0.98
CA ARG A 68 9.70 11.26 2.12
C ARG A 68 8.23 10.99 1.89
N VAL A 69 7.57 10.35 2.85
CA VAL A 69 6.14 10.03 2.77
C VAL A 69 5.43 10.80 3.87
N LEU A 70 4.51 11.70 3.50
CA LEU A 70 3.76 12.52 4.46
C LEU A 70 2.52 11.81 5.01
N PRO A 71 1.73 11.06 4.19
CA PRO A 71 0.65 10.24 4.75
C PRO A 71 1.20 9.07 5.56
N ALA A 72 0.37 8.51 6.44
CA ALA A 72 0.72 7.30 7.16
C ALA A 72 0.96 6.11 6.21
N ILE A 73 1.78 5.18 6.64
CA ILE A 73 1.96 3.87 6.00
C ILE A 73 1.71 2.76 7.02
N SER A 74 1.41 1.57 6.56
CA SER A 74 1.26 0.44 7.48
C SER A 74 2.60 0.07 8.12
N ALA A 75 2.56 -0.27 9.42
CA ALA A 75 3.75 -0.72 10.14
C ALA A 75 4.38 -1.95 9.46
N HIS A 76 3.55 -2.82 8.87
CA HIS A 76 4.04 -3.98 8.12
C HIS A 76 4.86 -3.56 6.89
N LEU A 77 4.35 -2.62 6.08
CA LEU A 77 5.09 -2.10 4.94
C LEU A 77 6.40 -1.41 5.38
N TYR A 78 6.34 -0.62 6.45
CA TYR A 78 7.50 0.08 7.00
C TYR A 78 8.62 -0.87 7.45
N HIS A 79 8.27 -1.87 8.27
CA HIS A 79 9.28 -2.74 8.89
C HIS A 79 9.78 -3.86 7.97
N PHE A 80 8.92 -4.39 7.10
CA PHE A 80 9.22 -5.59 6.30
C PHE A 80 9.15 -5.32 4.80
N GLY A 81 8.06 -4.70 4.31
CA GLY A 81 7.78 -4.58 2.89
C GLY A 81 8.82 -3.77 2.14
N ILE A 82 9.21 -2.61 2.66
CA ILE A 82 10.18 -1.72 2.00
C ILE A 82 11.55 -2.40 1.87
N ARG A 83 12.01 -3.06 2.93
CA ARG A 83 13.30 -3.76 2.91
C ARG A 83 13.31 -4.89 1.89
N LEU A 84 12.28 -5.74 1.92
CA LEU A 84 12.17 -6.88 1.01
C LEU A 84 12.07 -6.42 -0.44
N LEU A 85 11.17 -5.50 -0.75
CA LEU A 85 10.97 -4.99 -2.11
C LEU A 85 12.20 -4.24 -2.61
N SER A 86 12.84 -3.45 -1.76
CA SER A 86 14.08 -2.75 -2.10
C SER A 86 15.21 -3.73 -2.42
N HIS A 87 15.34 -4.82 -1.65
CA HIS A 87 16.33 -5.86 -1.91
C HIS A 87 16.07 -6.58 -3.24
N ILE A 88 14.82 -6.91 -3.53
CA ILE A 88 14.43 -7.51 -4.81
C ILE A 88 14.79 -6.57 -5.98
N LEU A 89 14.44 -5.30 -5.87
CA LEU A 89 14.73 -4.30 -6.92
C LEU A 89 16.24 -4.16 -7.18
N THR A 90 17.06 -4.06 -6.14
CA THR A 90 18.52 -3.96 -6.30
C THR A 90 19.15 -5.22 -6.88
N GLY A 91 18.52 -6.38 -6.68
CA GLY A 91 18.92 -7.64 -7.32
C GLY A 91 18.61 -7.71 -8.82
N ILE A 92 17.68 -6.89 -9.32
CA ILE A 92 17.33 -6.85 -10.76
C ILE A 92 18.41 -6.13 -11.59
N GLY A 93 19.03 -5.11 -11.02
CA GLY A 93 20.08 -4.40 -11.75
C GLY A 93 20.85 -3.37 -10.91
N PRO A 94 22.13 -3.14 -11.27
CA PRO A 94 23.04 -2.28 -10.49
C PRO A 94 22.67 -0.79 -10.53
N PHE A 95 21.76 -0.40 -11.41
CA PHE A 95 21.27 0.97 -11.54
C PHE A 95 20.15 1.32 -10.56
N LEU A 96 19.61 0.31 -9.86
CA LEU A 96 18.58 0.51 -8.84
C LEU A 96 19.25 0.66 -7.46
N LYS A 97 18.82 1.68 -6.72
CA LYS A 97 19.32 1.97 -5.36
C LYS A 97 18.34 1.42 -4.32
N PRO A 98 18.84 1.03 -3.14
CA PRO A 98 17.95 0.72 -2.02
C PRO A 98 17.01 1.89 -1.72
N VAL A 99 15.75 1.59 -1.41
CA VAL A 99 14.79 2.63 -1.06
C VAL A 99 14.86 2.91 0.44
N GLU A 100 15.07 4.17 0.79
CA GLU A 100 15.21 4.66 2.15
C GLU A 100 14.15 5.71 2.43
N LEU A 101 13.45 5.55 3.54
CA LEU A 101 12.46 6.53 4.01
C LEU A 101 13.20 7.66 4.73
N ALA A 102 13.00 8.89 4.26
CA ALA A 102 13.62 10.08 4.81
C ALA A 102 12.63 10.84 5.73
N GLY A 103 13.14 11.30 6.87
CA GLY A 103 12.36 12.08 7.83
C GLY A 103 11.51 11.21 8.77
N GLU A 104 10.54 11.86 9.42
CA GLU A 104 9.61 11.19 10.31
C GLU A 104 8.58 10.39 9.51
N VAL A 105 8.35 9.15 9.90
CA VAL A 105 7.41 8.24 9.22
C VAL A 105 6.31 7.85 10.19
N HIS A 106 5.07 8.13 9.83
CA HIS A 106 3.90 7.70 10.58
C HIS A 106 3.55 6.25 10.19
N ALA A 107 4.04 5.29 10.98
CA ALA A 107 3.73 3.88 10.78
C ALA A 107 2.56 3.45 11.67
N GLU A 108 1.47 2.98 11.06
CA GLU A 108 0.27 2.57 11.77
C GLU A 108 0.09 1.05 11.73
N VAL A 109 -0.28 0.49 12.87
CA VAL A 109 -0.72 -0.91 12.92
C VAL A 109 -2.12 -1.01 12.31
N LEU A 110 -2.30 -1.95 11.37
CA LEU A 110 -3.61 -2.22 10.78
C LEU A 110 -4.52 -2.84 11.84
N SER A 111 -5.57 -2.15 12.21
CA SER A 111 -6.62 -2.76 13.02
C SER A 111 -7.32 -3.86 12.22
N PRO A 112 -7.60 -5.03 12.81
CA PRO A 112 -8.40 -6.05 12.17
C PRO A 112 -9.74 -5.46 11.74
N ILE A 113 -10.21 -5.77 10.54
CA ILE A 113 -11.56 -5.40 10.11
C ILE A 113 -12.55 -6.10 11.07
N PRO A 114 -13.46 -5.35 11.72
CA PRO A 114 -14.45 -5.96 12.59
C PRO A 114 -15.21 -7.07 11.85
N GLY A 115 -15.30 -8.25 12.45
CA GLY A 115 -15.95 -9.42 11.84
C GLY A 115 -15.05 -10.31 10.97
N CYS A 116 -13.83 -9.89 10.61
CA CYS A 116 -12.86 -10.76 9.96
C CYS A 116 -11.99 -11.47 11.00
N ARG A 117 -12.21 -12.78 11.17
CA ARG A 117 -11.25 -13.63 11.90
C ARG A 117 -10.12 -14.01 10.96
N ILE A 118 -8.91 -13.60 11.29
CA ILE A 118 -7.70 -14.09 10.61
C ILE A 118 -7.43 -15.48 11.18
N GLY A 119 -7.76 -16.52 10.42
CA GLY A 119 -7.40 -17.89 10.77
C GLY A 119 -5.96 -18.17 10.36
N TYR A 120 -5.13 -18.59 11.30
CA TYR A 120 -3.82 -19.15 10.98
C TYR A 120 -4.01 -20.61 10.55
N GLY A 121 -3.98 -20.88 9.26
CA GLY A 121 -3.94 -22.24 8.74
C GLY A 121 -2.52 -22.81 8.82
N ARG A 122 -2.32 -23.92 9.51
CA ARG A 122 -1.08 -24.67 9.44
C ARG A 122 -1.08 -25.46 8.14
N VAL A 123 -0.16 -25.15 7.23
CA VAL A 123 0.05 -25.98 6.03
C VAL A 123 0.87 -27.20 6.46
N PRO A 124 0.37 -28.44 6.23
CA PRO A 124 1.18 -29.62 6.44
C PRO A 124 2.34 -29.61 5.45
N GLY A 125 3.57 -29.57 5.95
CA GLY A 125 4.76 -29.60 5.10
C GLY A 125 5.78 -28.49 5.29
N GLY A 126 5.74 -27.70 6.37
CA GLY A 126 6.86 -26.82 6.78
C GLY A 126 7.01 -25.55 5.95
N GLY A 127 5.98 -25.09 5.25
CA GLY A 127 5.94 -23.80 4.56
C GLY A 127 5.65 -22.64 5.51
N PHE A 128 6.06 -21.43 5.13
CA PHE A 128 5.78 -20.18 5.81
C PHE A 128 4.29 -20.04 6.12
N PRO A 129 3.91 -19.39 7.23
CA PRO A 129 2.51 -19.17 7.57
C PRO A 129 1.84 -18.33 6.47
N VAL A 130 0.99 -18.96 5.67
CA VAL A 130 0.16 -18.26 4.70
C VAL A 130 -1.12 -17.87 5.42
N HIS A 131 -1.40 -16.59 5.50
CA HIS A 131 -2.65 -16.07 6.04
C HIS A 131 -3.79 -16.40 5.09
N TYR A 132 -4.56 -17.45 5.37
CA TYR A 132 -5.82 -17.70 4.69
C TYR A 132 -6.97 -17.03 5.45
N ARG A 133 -7.83 -16.35 4.73
CA ARG A 133 -9.17 -16.00 5.20
C ARG A 133 -9.95 -17.30 5.39
N GLY A 134 -9.85 -17.93 6.54
CA GLY A 134 -10.64 -19.11 6.85
C GLY A 134 -12.09 -18.70 7.05
N ALA A 135 -13.00 -19.24 6.23
CA ALA A 135 -14.41 -19.29 6.56
C ALA A 135 -14.53 -20.16 7.81
N GLY A 136 -14.86 -19.55 8.97
CA GLY A 136 -15.25 -20.29 10.16
C GLY A 136 -16.42 -21.20 9.81
N LYS A 137 -16.48 -22.39 10.37
CA LYS A 137 -17.67 -23.27 10.36
C LYS A 137 -18.80 -22.53 11.07
N GLY A 138 -19.62 -21.83 10.31
CA GLY A 138 -20.71 -20.97 10.79
C GLY A 138 -20.81 -19.82 9.81
N GLY A 139 -21.30 -20.08 8.69
CA GLY A 139 -21.96 -19.42 7.57
C GLY A 139 -21.95 -17.90 7.43
N ASP A 140 -20.94 -17.17 7.79
CA ASP A 140 -20.84 -15.75 7.42
C ASP A 140 -19.55 -15.53 6.63
N ALA A 141 -19.59 -15.84 5.34
CA ALA A 141 -18.64 -15.30 4.39
C ALA A 141 -18.73 -13.77 4.46
N CYS A 142 -17.58 -13.10 4.53
CA CYS A 142 -17.52 -11.64 4.33
C CYS A 142 -17.88 -11.34 2.86
N HIS A 143 -19.15 -11.50 2.51
CA HIS A 143 -19.72 -10.95 1.30
C HIS A 143 -20.21 -9.54 1.62
N PRO A 144 -19.88 -8.54 0.82
CA PRO A 144 -20.57 -7.26 0.89
C PRO A 144 -22.06 -7.51 0.67
N PRO A 145 -22.96 -6.81 1.36
CA PRO A 145 -24.40 -6.96 1.14
C PRO A 145 -24.70 -6.69 -0.33
N VAL A 146 -25.38 -7.65 -0.97
CA VAL A 146 -25.92 -7.48 -2.32
C VAL A 146 -27.06 -6.47 -2.19
N PRO A 147 -27.06 -5.35 -2.92
CA PRO A 147 -28.20 -4.44 -2.92
C PRO A 147 -29.42 -5.17 -3.49
N GLN A 148 -30.54 -5.13 -2.73
CA GLN A 148 -31.86 -5.55 -3.21
C GLN A 148 -32.40 -4.54 -4.18
#